data_9bd0711b626e13fa9a0b1235fe02639b
#
_entry.id   9bd0711b626e13fa9a0b1235fe02639b
#
_cell.length_a   1.000
_cell.length_b   1.000
_cell.length_c   1.000
_cell.angle_alpha   90.00
_cell.angle_beta   90.00
_cell.angle_gamma   90.00
#
_symmetry.space_group_name_H-M   'P 1'
#
loop_
_entity.id
_entity.type
_entity.pdbx_description
1 polymer ?
#
loop_
_entity_poly.entity_id
_entity_poly.type
_entity_poly.pdbx_seq_one_letter_code
_entity_poly.pdbx_strand_id
1 'polypeptide(L)'
;MRLPILLNRLTLALGLCLGLSISNSTFAGAVFSDAAGSQAIGRDVKFTVYLPDGYKESTQPYPVVYLLHGAGGDENEWRTKGGAVETLDGLIKRGLMRPSVVVMPTVGPASWWANGAAEKSESAIMDDLLPYVESRYKVTRDRKGRAIGGLSMGGYGALNIALRHPEKFCAAAIISPAIYDPLPPEASASRRTPQFVRNGQFDPDTWRALNYPAQLPAYTAQALRVPMWIVAGDHDYLGIAQMSANLFARIHQIQPKQAELRIVNGDHEWLVFRDALPEALQYVDQSCSRS
;
A
#
# COMPACT_ATOMS: atom_id res chain seq x y z
N MET A 1 56.20 -76.09 24.22
CA MET A 1 54.88 -75.52 24.41
C MET A 1 54.93 -74.03 23.92
N ARG A 2 54.50 -73.78 22.68
CA ARG A 2 54.58 -72.43 22.07
C ARG A 2 53.15 -71.91 21.91
N LEU A 3 52.84 -70.80 22.50
CA LEU A 3 51.57 -69.99 22.29
C LEU A 3 51.67 -69.23 20.99
N PRO A 4 50.59 -69.09 20.20
CA PRO A 4 50.56 -68.24 19.04
C PRO A 4 50.06 -66.86 19.45
N ILE A 5 50.70 -65.81 18.85
CA ILE A 5 50.36 -64.39 18.95
C ILE A 5 49.19 -64.09 18.00
N LEU A 6 48.05 -63.62 18.53
CA LEU A 6 46.94 -63.07 17.74
C LEU A 6 47.25 -61.63 17.33
N LEU A 7 47.38 -61.38 16.03
CA LEU A 7 47.41 -60.01 15.47
C LEU A 7 45.97 -59.47 15.32
N ASN A 8 45.68 -58.45 16.07
CA ASN A 8 44.40 -57.72 15.99
C ASN A 8 44.51 -56.64 14.88
N ARG A 9 43.78 -56.83 13.78
CA ARG A 9 43.66 -55.82 12.71
C ARG A 9 42.60 -54.79 13.09
N LEU A 10 43.04 -53.57 13.40
CA LEU A 10 42.18 -52.41 13.60
C LEU A 10 41.83 -51.86 12.20
N THR A 11 40.56 -51.99 11.81
CA THR A 11 40.01 -51.39 10.58
C THR A 11 39.54 -49.98 10.93
N LEU A 12 40.25 -48.99 10.41
CA LEU A 12 39.91 -47.58 10.53
C LEU A 12 38.79 -47.25 9.50
N ALA A 13 37.56 -47.09 9.94
CA ALA A 13 36.46 -46.63 9.08
C ALA A 13 36.50 -45.07 8.98
N LEU A 14 36.93 -44.59 7.82
CA LEU A 14 36.89 -43.17 7.49
C LEU A 14 35.43 -42.76 7.19
N GLY A 15 34.77 -42.14 8.16
CA GLY A 15 33.42 -41.57 7.99
C GLY A 15 33.53 -40.29 7.15
N LEU A 16 33.00 -40.34 5.92
CA LEU A 16 32.85 -39.20 5.03
C LEU A 16 31.62 -38.40 5.49
N CYS A 17 31.85 -37.36 6.30
CA CYS A 17 30.78 -36.37 6.61
C CYS A 17 30.53 -35.51 5.36
N LEU A 18 29.50 -35.85 4.58
CA LEU A 18 28.93 -34.91 3.62
C LEU A 18 28.30 -33.76 4.40
N GLY A 19 29.00 -32.64 4.47
CA GLY A 19 28.44 -31.38 4.95
C GLY A 19 27.39 -30.90 3.95
N LEU A 20 26.10 -31.10 4.26
CA LEU A 20 25.02 -30.34 3.60
C LEU A 20 25.23 -28.85 3.95
N SER A 21 25.81 -28.10 3.03
CA SER A 21 25.78 -26.64 3.07
C SER A 21 24.32 -26.23 2.83
N ILE A 22 23.59 -25.98 3.91
CA ILE A 22 22.28 -25.30 3.83
C ILE A 22 22.64 -23.87 3.44
N SER A 23 22.53 -23.55 2.14
CA SER A 23 22.54 -22.19 1.67
C SER A 23 21.32 -21.49 2.31
N ASN A 24 21.55 -20.67 3.32
CA ASN A 24 20.54 -19.74 3.80
C ASN A 24 20.29 -18.75 2.68
N SER A 25 19.35 -19.05 1.79
CA SER A 25 18.78 -18.06 0.90
C SER A 25 18.16 -17.00 1.80
N THR A 26 18.73 -15.82 1.86
CA THR A 26 18.11 -14.66 2.47
C THR A 26 16.90 -14.32 1.60
N PHE A 27 15.71 -14.70 2.04
CA PHE A 27 14.45 -14.27 1.44
C PHE A 27 14.35 -12.76 1.64
N ALA A 28 14.88 -11.99 0.70
CA ALA A 28 14.80 -10.54 0.72
C ALA A 28 14.39 -10.06 -0.67
N GLY A 29 13.33 -9.28 -0.71
CA GLY A 29 12.90 -8.61 -1.91
C GLY A 29 13.89 -7.53 -2.34
N ALA A 30 13.86 -7.18 -3.62
CA ALA A 30 14.70 -6.13 -4.19
C ALA A 30 13.92 -4.83 -4.33
N VAL A 31 14.60 -3.70 -4.11
CA VAL A 31 14.00 -2.36 -4.21
C VAL A 31 14.72 -1.56 -5.29
N PHE A 32 13.94 -0.92 -6.16
CA PHE A 32 14.44 -0.09 -7.25
C PHE A 32 13.70 1.23 -7.30
N SER A 33 14.37 2.29 -7.79
CA SER A 33 13.72 3.53 -8.18
C SER A 33 13.46 3.50 -9.69
N ASP A 34 12.28 3.95 -10.11
CA ASP A 34 11.89 4.06 -11.50
C ASP A 34 10.99 5.29 -11.69
N ALA A 35 10.63 5.63 -12.93
CA ALA A 35 9.80 6.77 -13.24
C ALA A 35 8.96 6.52 -14.49
N ALA A 36 7.71 6.93 -14.46
CA ALA A 36 6.77 6.90 -15.58
C ALA A 36 6.52 8.31 -16.10
N GLY A 37 6.73 8.56 -17.38
CA GLY A 37 6.35 9.85 -17.98
C GLY A 37 4.85 10.06 -17.84
N SER A 38 4.43 11.24 -17.36
CA SER A 38 3.02 11.59 -17.20
C SER A 38 2.62 12.78 -18.03
N GLN A 39 1.63 12.57 -18.90
CA GLN A 39 0.99 13.63 -19.66
C GLN A 39 0.03 14.45 -18.78
N ALA A 40 -0.57 13.81 -17.78
CA ALA A 40 -1.54 14.44 -16.90
C ALA A 40 -0.94 15.59 -16.08
N ILE A 41 0.35 15.48 -15.69
CA ILE A 41 1.05 16.48 -14.87
C ILE A 41 2.27 17.10 -15.56
N GLY A 42 2.58 16.70 -16.80
CA GLY A 42 3.68 17.25 -17.62
C GLY A 42 5.08 16.97 -17.08
N ARG A 43 5.24 15.97 -16.21
CA ARG A 43 6.52 15.51 -15.64
C ARG A 43 6.43 14.05 -15.23
N ASP A 44 7.57 13.46 -14.89
CA ASP A 44 7.60 12.06 -14.46
C ASP A 44 6.90 11.86 -13.11
N VAL A 45 6.15 10.78 -13.00
CA VAL A 45 5.73 10.14 -11.75
C VAL A 45 6.88 9.24 -11.29
N LYS A 46 7.64 9.69 -10.30
CA LYS A 46 8.70 8.86 -9.70
C LYS A 46 8.07 7.83 -8.77
N PHE A 47 8.69 6.67 -8.66
CA PHE A 47 8.25 5.66 -7.70
C PHE A 47 9.40 4.75 -7.26
N THR A 48 9.27 4.24 -6.05
CA THR A 48 10.05 3.10 -5.56
C THR A 48 9.22 1.84 -5.78
N VAL A 49 9.84 0.80 -6.33
CA VAL A 49 9.20 -0.50 -6.51
C VAL A 49 9.91 -1.57 -5.68
N TYR A 50 9.12 -2.33 -4.91
CA TYR A 50 9.55 -3.56 -4.26
C TYR A 50 9.16 -4.75 -5.14
N LEU A 51 10.14 -5.60 -5.42
CA LEU A 51 9.98 -6.87 -6.13
C LEU A 51 10.26 -8.02 -5.16
N PRO A 52 9.34 -8.98 -4.97
CA PRO A 52 9.53 -10.09 -4.04
C PRO A 52 10.68 -11.00 -4.48
N ASP A 53 11.24 -11.75 -3.54
CA ASP A 53 12.20 -12.81 -3.84
C ASP A 53 11.62 -13.78 -4.89
N GLY A 54 12.47 -14.28 -5.80
CA GLY A 54 12.04 -15.12 -6.92
C GLY A 54 11.34 -14.37 -8.06
N TYR A 55 11.26 -13.03 -8.03
CA TYR A 55 10.57 -12.26 -9.07
C TYR A 55 11.12 -12.48 -10.48
N LYS A 56 12.44 -12.62 -10.65
CA LYS A 56 13.06 -12.78 -11.97
C LYS A 56 12.74 -14.13 -12.58
N GLU A 57 12.69 -15.16 -11.77
CA GLU A 57 12.51 -16.58 -12.13
C GLU A 57 11.04 -16.92 -12.42
N SER A 58 10.11 -16.15 -11.88
CA SER A 58 8.67 -16.39 -12.08
C SER A 58 8.23 -16.13 -13.51
N THR A 59 7.42 -17.05 -14.03
CA THR A 59 6.68 -16.89 -15.30
C THR A 59 5.26 -16.37 -15.09
N GLN A 60 4.78 -16.37 -13.83
CA GLN A 60 3.44 -15.90 -13.48
C GLN A 60 3.44 -14.45 -13.04
N PRO A 61 2.40 -13.67 -13.36
CA PRO A 61 2.28 -12.30 -12.88
C PRO A 61 1.97 -12.27 -11.38
N TYR A 62 2.50 -11.27 -10.72
CA TYR A 62 2.31 -11.02 -9.29
C TYR A 62 1.12 -10.08 -9.04
N PRO A 63 0.41 -10.20 -7.91
CA PRO A 63 -0.42 -9.13 -7.40
C PRO A 63 0.41 -7.84 -7.25
N VAL A 64 -0.25 -6.67 -7.36
CA VAL A 64 0.39 -5.37 -7.16
C VAL A 64 -0.38 -4.52 -6.16
N VAL A 65 0.35 -3.88 -5.25
CA VAL A 65 -0.19 -2.93 -4.28
C VAL A 65 0.43 -1.55 -4.54
N TYR A 66 -0.40 -0.53 -4.69
CA TYR A 66 0.04 0.86 -4.77
C TYR A 66 -0.08 1.48 -3.37
N LEU A 67 1.04 1.94 -2.79
CA LEU A 67 1.10 2.56 -1.46
C LEU A 67 1.39 4.06 -1.57
N LEU A 68 0.39 4.89 -1.28
CA LEU A 68 0.43 6.34 -1.40
C LEU A 68 0.97 6.98 -0.11
N HIS A 69 1.94 7.90 -0.24
CA HIS A 69 2.54 8.62 0.89
C HIS A 69 1.64 9.75 1.43
N GLY A 70 1.97 10.24 2.64
CA GLY A 70 1.32 11.37 3.28
C GLY A 70 1.76 12.75 2.77
N ALA A 71 1.16 13.83 3.28
CA ALA A 71 1.55 15.19 2.94
C ALA A 71 3.01 15.45 3.36
N GLY A 72 3.79 16.09 2.45
CA GLY A 72 5.21 16.34 2.66
C GLY A 72 6.12 15.15 2.35
N GLY A 73 5.58 13.99 2.00
CA GLY A 73 6.32 12.78 1.69
C GLY A 73 6.76 12.66 0.23
N ASP A 74 7.44 11.55 -0.06
CA ASP A 74 7.91 11.16 -1.38
C ASP A 74 7.84 9.64 -1.59
N GLU A 75 8.35 9.16 -2.72
CA GLU A 75 8.36 7.74 -3.12
C GLU A 75 9.19 6.83 -2.20
N ASN A 76 10.00 7.39 -1.31
CA ASN A 76 10.84 6.63 -0.37
C ASN A 76 10.25 6.52 1.03
N GLU A 77 9.22 7.28 1.34
CA GLU A 77 8.75 7.46 2.71
C GLU A 77 8.26 6.15 3.35
N TRP A 78 7.51 5.34 2.62
CA TRP A 78 7.09 4.02 3.08
C TRP A 78 8.27 3.08 3.35
N ARG A 79 9.34 3.19 2.56
CA ARG A 79 10.56 2.41 2.74
C ARG A 79 11.36 2.89 3.96
N THR A 80 11.59 4.20 4.08
CA THR A 80 12.54 4.76 5.06
C THR A 80 11.94 4.97 6.44
N LYS A 81 10.65 5.31 6.52
CA LYS A 81 9.92 5.56 7.77
C LYS A 81 8.91 4.46 8.09
N GLY A 82 8.27 3.91 7.06
CA GLY A 82 7.22 2.91 7.18
C GLY A 82 7.70 1.47 7.36
N GLY A 83 8.99 1.18 7.14
CA GLY A 83 9.53 -0.19 7.24
C GLY A 83 8.85 -1.17 6.27
N ALA A 84 8.44 -0.67 5.08
CA ALA A 84 7.63 -1.46 4.15
C ALA A 84 8.36 -2.70 3.64
N VAL A 85 9.68 -2.60 3.41
CA VAL A 85 10.49 -3.73 2.89
C VAL A 85 10.54 -4.87 3.89
N GLU A 86 10.92 -4.57 5.14
CA GLU A 86 11.01 -5.54 6.24
C GLU A 86 9.65 -6.18 6.53
N THR A 87 8.59 -5.38 6.46
CA THR A 87 7.20 -5.85 6.64
C THR A 87 6.81 -6.84 5.54
N LEU A 88 7.06 -6.50 4.28
CA LEU A 88 6.76 -7.34 3.12
C LEU A 88 7.54 -8.66 3.16
N ASP A 89 8.86 -8.60 3.35
CA ASP A 89 9.70 -9.78 3.48
C ASP A 89 9.24 -10.68 4.62
N GLY A 90 8.92 -10.09 5.77
CA GLY A 90 8.42 -10.80 6.93
C GLY A 90 7.06 -11.47 6.71
N LEU A 91 6.12 -10.83 6.05
CA LEU A 91 4.79 -11.38 5.74
C LEU A 91 4.89 -12.51 4.70
N ILE A 92 5.63 -12.30 3.63
CA ILE A 92 5.81 -13.27 2.55
C ILE A 92 6.52 -14.51 3.08
N LYS A 93 7.62 -14.35 3.82
CA LYS A 93 8.38 -15.47 4.44
C LYS A 93 7.53 -16.33 5.37
N ARG A 94 6.60 -15.72 6.10
CA ARG A 94 5.68 -16.43 7.01
C ARG A 94 4.44 -16.99 6.31
N GLY A 95 4.28 -16.79 5.00
CA GLY A 95 3.09 -17.22 4.25
C GLY A 95 1.81 -16.45 4.65
N LEU A 96 1.92 -15.27 5.24
CA LEU A 96 0.80 -14.43 5.66
C LEU A 96 0.33 -13.48 4.56
N MET A 97 1.10 -13.36 3.49
CA MET A 97 0.79 -12.62 2.28
C MET A 97 1.44 -13.34 1.08
N ARG A 98 0.76 -13.35 -0.06
CA ARG A 98 1.35 -13.84 -1.31
C ARG A 98 2.50 -12.94 -1.74
N PRO A 99 3.57 -13.48 -2.38
CA PRO A 99 4.56 -12.64 -3.04
C PRO A 99 3.86 -11.62 -3.94
N SER A 100 4.14 -10.34 -3.75
CA SER A 100 3.48 -9.23 -4.45
C SER A 100 4.47 -8.15 -4.81
N VAL A 101 4.25 -7.47 -5.92
CA VAL A 101 4.95 -6.22 -6.28
C VAL A 101 4.31 -5.08 -5.49
N VAL A 102 5.11 -4.17 -4.94
CA VAL A 102 4.59 -2.98 -4.28
C VAL A 102 5.18 -1.74 -4.93
N VAL A 103 4.32 -0.83 -5.37
CA VAL A 103 4.67 0.42 -6.03
C VAL A 103 4.37 1.57 -5.07
N MET A 104 5.37 2.36 -4.76
CA MET A 104 5.30 3.51 -3.86
C MET A 104 5.57 4.78 -4.66
N PRO A 105 4.55 5.40 -5.27
CA PRO A 105 4.72 6.54 -6.16
C PRO A 105 4.79 7.86 -5.42
N THR A 106 5.26 8.91 -6.15
CA THR A 106 5.02 10.31 -5.80
C THR A 106 4.63 11.11 -7.04
N VAL A 107 3.64 11.98 -6.87
CA VAL A 107 3.27 13.04 -7.82
C VAL A 107 3.47 14.43 -7.19
N GLY A 108 4.21 14.46 -6.07
CA GLY A 108 4.54 15.66 -5.31
C GLY A 108 3.98 15.66 -3.90
N PRO A 109 4.62 16.41 -2.99
CA PRO A 109 4.37 16.37 -1.54
C PRO A 109 3.01 16.98 -1.12
N ALA A 110 2.33 17.67 -2.02
CA ALA A 110 1.05 18.35 -1.76
C ALA A 110 -0.02 17.98 -2.80
N SER A 111 0.12 16.83 -3.46
CA SER A 111 -0.73 16.39 -4.58
C SER A 111 -2.15 16.04 -4.17
N TRP A 112 -2.36 15.59 -2.94
CA TRP A 112 -3.64 15.03 -2.43
C TRP A 112 -4.20 13.92 -3.32
N TRP A 113 -3.39 13.43 -4.26
CA TRP A 113 -3.77 12.34 -5.17
C TRP A 113 -5.09 12.60 -5.90
N ALA A 114 -5.40 13.88 -6.15
CA ALA A 114 -6.67 14.33 -6.70
C ALA A 114 -6.47 15.19 -7.95
N ASN A 115 -7.45 15.19 -8.84
CA ASN A 115 -7.54 16.14 -9.95
C ASN A 115 -8.10 17.47 -9.44
N GLY A 116 -7.25 18.23 -8.73
CA GLY A 116 -7.63 19.48 -8.08
C GLY A 116 -7.40 20.72 -8.95
N ALA A 117 -7.30 21.88 -8.29
CA ALA A 117 -7.14 23.17 -8.98
C ALA A 117 -5.75 23.32 -9.61
N ALA A 118 -4.71 22.69 -9.05
CA ALA A 118 -3.33 22.85 -9.50
C ALA A 118 -2.90 21.84 -10.56
N GLU A 119 -3.23 20.58 -10.37
CA GLU A 119 -2.81 19.51 -11.30
C GLU A 119 -3.74 18.28 -11.26
N LYS A 120 -3.56 17.39 -12.22
CA LYS A 120 -4.36 16.16 -12.37
C LYS A 120 -3.63 14.96 -11.75
N SER A 121 -3.39 15.00 -10.44
CA SER A 121 -2.58 13.99 -9.73
C SER A 121 -3.20 12.59 -9.75
N GLU A 122 -4.53 12.48 -9.69
CA GLU A 122 -5.22 11.19 -9.83
C GLU A 122 -5.04 10.61 -11.24
N SER A 123 -5.21 11.43 -12.29
CA SER A 123 -4.97 11.00 -13.67
C SER A 123 -3.53 10.55 -13.90
N ALA A 124 -2.55 11.18 -13.26
CA ALA A 124 -1.16 10.74 -13.35
C ALA A 124 -0.95 9.31 -12.80
N ILE A 125 -1.73 8.92 -11.78
CA ILE A 125 -1.69 7.55 -11.27
C ILE A 125 -2.48 6.60 -12.16
N MET A 126 -3.70 6.97 -12.54
CA MET A 126 -4.63 6.06 -13.20
C MET A 126 -4.35 5.89 -14.69
N ASP A 127 -4.00 6.99 -15.37
CA ASP A 127 -3.89 7.02 -16.84
C ASP A 127 -2.43 6.85 -17.31
N ASP A 128 -1.44 7.21 -16.47
CA ASP A 128 -0.03 7.18 -16.84
C ASP A 128 0.76 6.09 -16.07
N LEU A 129 0.80 6.15 -14.73
CA LEU A 129 1.61 5.22 -13.92
C LEU A 129 1.10 3.78 -13.99
N LEU A 130 -0.19 3.56 -13.82
CA LEU A 130 -0.76 2.21 -13.75
C LEU A 130 -0.50 1.43 -15.05
N PRO A 131 -0.77 1.97 -16.27
CA PRO A 131 -0.41 1.31 -17.52
C PRO A 131 1.10 1.11 -17.71
N TYR A 132 1.92 2.06 -17.25
CA TYR A 132 3.37 1.92 -17.29
C TYR A 132 3.85 0.72 -16.45
N VAL A 133 3.39 0.61 -15.20
CA VAL A 133 3.71 -0.51 -14.31
C VAL A 133 3.28 -1.84 -14.94
N GLU A 134 2.09 -1.91 -15.51
CA GLU A 134 1.57 -3.11 -16.18
C GLU A 134 2.35 -3.49 -17.44
N SER A 135 2.97 -2.54 -18.11
CA SER A 135 3.81 -2.80 -19.28
C SER A 135 5.23 -3.20 -18.91
N ARG A 136 5.73 -2.69 -17.79
CA ARG A 136 7.13 -2.79 -17.37
C ARG A 136 7.42 -3.96 -16.43
N TYR A 137 6.46 -4.31 -15.59
CA TYR A 137 6.59 -5.30 -14.53
C TYR A 137 5.67 -6.51 -14.75
N LYS A 138 6.07 -7.68 -14.22
CA LYS A 138 5.25 -8.92 -14.24
C LYS A 138 4.14 -8.82 -13.20
N VAL A 139 3.13 -8.00 -13.45
CA VAL A 139 1.99 -7.80 -12.55
C VAL A 139 0.68 -8.19 -13.21
N THR A 140 -0.28 -8.60 -12.38
CA THR A 140 -1.65 -8.87 -12.83
C THR A 140 -2.30 -7.59 -13.32
N ARG A 141 -2.85 -7.62 -14.54
CA ARG A 141 -3.44 -6.46 -15.21
C ARG A 141 -4.92 -6.25 -14.94
N ASP A 142 -5.56 -7.23 -14.32
CA ASP A 142 -6.97 -7.13 -13.96
C ASP A 142 -7.17 -6.65 -12.51
N ARG A 143 -8.42 -6.32 -12.19
CA ARG A 143 -8.84 -5.87 -10.88
C ARG A 143 -8.43 -6.82 -9.75
N LYS A 144 -8.55 -8.14 -9.96
CA LYS A 144 -8.34 -9.16 -8.93
C LYS A 144 -6.92 -9.18 -8.35
N GLY A 145 -5.96 -8.65 -9.08
CA GLY A 145 -4.58 -8.59 -8.62
C GLY A 145 -4.11 -7.18 -8.22
N ARG A 146 -4.99 -6.18 -8.15
CA ARG A 146 -4.57 -4.80 -7.91
C ARG A 146 -5.23 -4.21 -6.69
N ALA A 147 -4.42 -3.84 -5.68
CA ALA A 147 -4.87 -3.15 -4.47
C ALA A 147 -4.26 -1.75 -4.37
N ILE A 148 -4.89 -0.89 -3.58
CA ILE A 148 -4.39 0.45 -3.27
C ILE A 148 -4.41 0.67 -1.76
N GLY A 149 -3.45 1.41 -1.24
CA GLY A 149 -3.45 1.85 0.16
C GLY A 149 -2.70 3.16 0.31
N GLY A 150 -2.80 3.77 1.47
CA GLY A 150 -2.06 4.99 1.76
C GLY A 150 -2.37 5.55 3.13
N LEU A 151 -1.49 6.44 3.59
CA LEU A 151 -1.59 7.11 4.88
C LEU A 151 -1.92 8.59 4.74
N SER A 152 -2.71 9.15 5.66
CA SER A 152 -3.01 10.58 5.74
C SER A 152 -3.54 11.15 4.41
N MET A 153 -2.82 12.05 3.74
CA MET A 153 -3.07 12.48 2.37
C MET A 153 -3.19 11.30 1.40
N GLY A 154 -2.33 10.28 1.55
CA GLY A 154 -2.39 9.04 0.76
C GLY A 154 -3.61 8.19 1.08
N GLY A 155 -4.07 8.20 2.34
CA GLY A 155 -5.34 7.58 2.76
C GLY A 155 -6.55 8.27 2.12
N TYR A 156 -6.53 9.60 2.05
CA TYR A 156 -7.49 10.37 1.27
C TYR A 156 -7.48 9.95 -0.21
N GLY A 157 -6.29 9.89 -0.82
CA GLY A 157 -6.13 9.49 -2.22
C GLY A 157 -6.62 8.07 -2.47
N ALA A 158 -6.17 7.09 -1.68
CA ALA A 158 -6.54 5.69 -1.82
C ALA A 158 -8.05 5.47 -1.72
N LEU A 159 -8.72 6.12 -0.76
CA LEU A 159 -10.17 6.06 -0.62
C LEU A 159 -10.88 6.63 -1.85
N ASN A 160 -10.56 7.87 -2.23
CA ASN A 160 -11.27 8.56 -3.31
C ASN A 160 -11.04 7.88 -4.67
N ILE A 161 -9.82 7.39 -4.93
CA ILE A 161 -9.50 6.61 -6.14
C ILE A 161 -10.28 5.28 -6.14
N ALA A 162 -10.31 4.55 -5.03
CA ALA A 162 -11.04 3.30 -4.94
C ALA A 162 -12.57 3.48 -5.14
N LEU A 163 -13.14 4.58 -4.66
CA LEU A 163 -14.56 4.89 -4.84
C LEU A 163 -14.90 5.30 -6.29
N ARG A 164 -14.00 6.02 -6.96
CA ARG A 164 -14.20 6.45 -8.36
C ARG A 164 -13.91 5.36 -9.38
N HIS A 165 -12.98 4.45 -9.06
CA HIS A 165 -12.50 3.40 -9.97
C HIS A 165 -12.62 1.99 -9.36
N PRO A 166 -13.83 1.57 -8.89
CA PRO A 166 -14.01 0.26 -8.27
C PRO A 166 -13.71 -0.92 -9.21
N GLU A 167 -13.73 -0.68 -10.52
CA GLU A 167 -13.36 -1.65 -11.56
C GLU A 167 -11.84 -1.89 -11.63
N LYS A 168 -11.02 -1.05 -11.00
CA LYS A 168 -9.56 -1.15 -11.03
C LYS A 168 -8.97 -1.87 -9.81
N PHE A 169 -9.64 -1.85 -8.65
CA PHE A 169 -9.05 -2.32 -7.40
C PHE A 169 -9.90 -3.39 -6.72
N CYS A 170 -9.25 -4.47 -6.26
CA CYS A 170 -9.88 -5.55 -5.50
C CYS A 170 -10.03 -5.23 -4.01
N ALA A 171 -9.20 -4.35 -3.45
CA ALA A 171 -9.24 -3.93 -2.05
C ALA A 171 -8.52 -2.61 -1.83
N ALA A 172 -8.84 -1.92 -0.72
CA ALA A 172 -8.18 -0.69 -0.31
C ALA A 172 -7.82 -0.71 1.19
N ALA A 173 -6.62 -0.20 1.53
CA ALA A 173 -6.15 0.03 2.89
C ALA A 173 -6.06 1.54 3.18
N ILE A 174 -6.87 2.02 4.10
CA ILE A 174 -7.10 3.44 4.39
C ILE A 174 -6.53 3.76 5.77
N ILE A 175 -5.29 4.26 5.81
CA ILE A 175 -4.53 4.46 7.05
C ILE A 175 -4.59 5.94 7.44
N SER A 176 -5.15 6.24 8.62
CA SER A 176 -5.29 7.59 9.19
C SER A 176 -5.69 8.65 8.15
N PRO A 177 -6.78 8.45 7.40
CA PRO A 177 -7.07 9.22 6.20
C PRO A 177 -7.48 10.66 6.50
N ALA A 178 -6.90 11.62 5.80
CA ALA A 178 -7.23 13.05 5.95
C ALA A 178 -8.51 13.42 5.18
N ILE A 179 -9.65 12.82 5.56
CA ILE A 179 -10.94 12.86 4.83
C ILE A 179 -12.02 13.72 5.51
N TYR A 180 -11.65 14.82 6.05
CA TYR A 180 -12.52 15.69 6.84
C TYR A 180 -13.86 16.00 6.16
N ASP A 181 -14.95 15.83 6.89
CA ASP A 181 -16.31 16.13 6.44
C ASP A 181 -17.03 16.94 7.54
N PRO A 182 -17.56 18.15 7.26
CA PRO A 182 -17.70 18.76 5.93
C PRO A 182 -16.43 19.48 5.43
N LEU A 183 -15.52 19.93 6.29
CA LEU A 183 -14.35 20.72 5.94
C LEU A 183 -13.14 20.34 6.82
N PRO A 184 -11.92 20.48 6.33
CA PRO A 184 -10.72 20.25 7.12
C PRO A 184 -10.56 21.29 8.23
N PRO A 185 -9.98 20.90 9.38
CA PRO A 185 -9.61 21.85 10.44
C PRO A 185 -8.53 22.82 9.95
N GLU A 186 -8.41 23.98 10.60
CA GLU A 186 -7.44 25.02 10.23
C GLU A 186 -5.98 24.51 10.27
N ALA A 187 -5.69 23.56 11.15
CA ALA A 187 -4.38 22.93 11.25
C ALA A 187 -4.02 22.03 10.05
N SER A 188 -5.03 21.57 9.29
CA SER A 188 -4.79 20.62 8.18
C SER A 188 -4.01 21.29 7.04
N ALA A 189 -3.03 20.53 6.50
CA ALA A 189 -2.28 20.93 5.31
C ALA A 189 -3.17 21.12 4.08
N SER A 190 -4.33 20.47 4.00
CA SER A 190 -5.28 20.61 2.89
C SER A 190 -5.77 22.04 2.69
N ARG A 191 -5.85 22.84 3.76
CA ARG A 191 -6.25 24.25 3.68
C ARG A 191 -5.27 25.14 2.90
N ARG A 192 -4.03 24.70 2.77
CA ARG A 192 -2.94 25.48 2.16
C ARG A 192 -2.38 24.85 0.89
N THR A 193 -2.88 23.68 0.52
CA THR A 193 -2.41 23.01 -0.69
C THR A 193 -3.00 23.64 -1.95
N PRO A 194 -2.21 23.81 -3.03
CA PRO A 194 -2.71 24.33 -4.30
C PRO A 194 -3.88 23.56 -4.90
N GLN A 195 -4.05 22.30 -4.56
CA GLN A 195 -5.15 21.46 -5.06
C GLN A 195 -6.55 21.99 -4.64
N PHE A 196 -6.64 22.60 -3.46
CA PHE A 196 -7.90 23.10 -2.89
C PHE A 196 -7.88 24.62 -2.68
N VAL A 197 -6.95 25.34 -3.33
CA VAL A 197 -6.84 26.80 -3.25
C VAL A 197 -7.24 27.41 -4.59
N ARG A 198 -8.12 28.39 -4.57
CA ARG A 198 -8.50 29.25 -5.70
C ARG A 198 -8.33 30.71 -5.31
N ASN A 199 -7.75 31.51 -6.18
CA ASN A 199 -7.51 32.96 -5.93
C ASN A 199 -6.77 33.21 -4.59
N GLY A 200 -5.83 32.31 -4.22
CA GLY A 200 -5.04 32.43 -3.00
C GLY A 200 -5.77 32.04 -1.71
N GLN A 201 -6.99 31.56 -1.78
CA GLN A 201 -7.79 31.15 -0.62
C GLN A 201 -8.25 29.71 -0.75
N PHE A 202 -8.43 29.04 0.40
CA PHE A 202 -9.03 27.70 0.45
C PHE A 202 -10.45 27.75 -0.13
N ASP A 203 -10.72 26.85 -1.09
CA ASP A 203 -12.02 26.72 -1.75
C ASP A 203 -12.80 25.54 -1.17
N PRO A 204 -13.79 25.79 -0.30
CA PRO A 204 -14.59 24.72 0.32
C PRO A 204 -15.36 23.87 -0.70
N ASP A 205 -15.75 24.43 -1.84
CA ASP A 205 -16.53 23.71 -2.83
C ASP A 205 -15.66 22.76 -3.63
N THR A 206 -14.44 23.14 -3.98
CA THR A 206 -13.45 22.21 -4.54
C THR A 206 -13.14 21.07 -3.57
N TRP A 207 -12.98 21.36 -2.26
CA TRP A 207 -12.78 20.30 -1.25
C TRP A 207 -13.95 19.32 -1.21
N ARG A 208 -15.19 19.84 -1.09
CA ARG A 208 -16.39 18.99 -1.02
C ARG A 208 -16.57 18.13 -2.26
N ALA A 209 -16.32 18.69 -3.45
CA ALA A 209 -16.47 18.00 -4.73
C ALA A 209 -15.48 16.85 -4.89
N LEU A 210 -14.27 16.99 -4.35
CA LEU A 210 -13.19 16.00 -4.48
C LEU A 210 -13.11 15.01 -3.31
N ASN A 211 -13.81 15.28 -2.18
CA ASN A 211 -13.79 14.40 -1.02
C ASN A 211 -14.83 13.28 -1.13
N TYR A 212 -14.60 12.19 -0.40
CA TYR A 212 -15.37 10.94 -0.47
C TYR A 212 -16.90 11.09 -0.39
N PRO A 213 -17.49 12.01 0.39
CA PRO A 213 -18.96 12.11 0.45
C PRO A 213 -19.61 12.38 -0.91
N ALA A 214 -18.94 13.15 -1.78
CA ALA A 214 -19.43 13.43 -3.13
C ALA A 214 -19.35 12.21 -4.06
N GLN A 215 -18.48 11.22 -3.75
CA GLN A 215 -18.31 10.01 -4.57
C GLN A 215 -19.30 8.91 -4.19
N LEU A 216 -19.84 8.92 -2.97
CA LEU A 216 -20.69 7.84 -2.47
C LEU A 216 -21.97 7.57 -3.29
N PRO A 217 -22.69 8.58 -3.80
CA PRO A 217 -23.89 8.32 -4.63
C PRO A 217 -23.56 7.50 -5.88
N ALA A 218 -22.51 7.90 -6.63
CA ALA A 218 -22.08 7.18 -7.83
C ALA A 218 -21.54 5.79 -7.49
N TYR A 219 -20.77 5.66 -6.41
CA TYR A 219 -20.26 4.38 -5.93
C TYR A 219 -21.38 3.42 -5.52
N THR A 220 -22.41 3.94 -4.82
CA THR A 220 -23.56 3.13 -4.38
C THR A 220 -24.39 2.61 -5.55
N ALA A 221 -24.49 3.37 -6.64
CA ALA A 221 -25.22 2.99 -7.84
C ALA A 221 -24.53 1.88 -8.66
N GLN A 222 -23.24 1.61 -8.43
CA GLN A 222 -22.50 0.56 -9.12
C GLN A 222 -22.71 -0.81 -8.47
N ALA A 223 -22.47 -1.89 -9.23
CA ALA A 223 -22.50 -3.25 -8.70
C ALA A 223 -21.22 -3.66 -7.97
N LEU A 224 -20.08 -3.12 -8.41
CA LEU A 224 -18.77 -3.44 -7.85
C LEU A 224 -18.56 -2.77 -6.49
N ARG A 225 -17.97 -3.51 -5.57
CA ARG A 225 -17.55 -3.02 -4.24
C ARG A 225 -16.06 -3.26 -4.04
N VAL A 226 -15.38 -2.32 -3.41
CA VAL A 226 -13.98 -2.43 -3.01
C VAL A 226 -13.94 -2.68 -1.51
N PRO A 227 -13.57 -3.88 -1.03
CA PRO A 227 -13.32 -4.13 0.38
C PRO A 227 -12.34 -3.12 0.97
N MET A 228 -12.63 -2.59 2.16
CA MET A 228 -11.87 -1.50 2.80
C MET A 228 -11.45 -1.86 4.21
N TRP A 229 -10.16 -1.71 4.49
CA TRP A 229 -9.61 -1.75 5.84
C TRP A 229 -9.22 -0.34 6.25
N ILE A 230 -9.79 0.13 7.37
CA ILE A 230 -9.66 1.51 7.84
C ILE A 230 -9.01 1.48 9.22
N VAL A 231 -8.00 2.33 9.46
CA VAL A 231 -7.38 2.47 10.78
C VAL A 231 -7.08 3.93 11.10
N ALA A 232 -7.17 4.30 12.37
CA ALA A 232 -6.72 5.60 12.88
C ALA A 232 -6.25 5.48 14.34
N GLY A 233 -5.34 6.36 14.76
CA GLY A 233 -4.96 6.55 16.14
C GLY A 233 -6.06 7.29 16.94
N ASP A 234 -6.30 6.88 18.19
CA ASP A 234 -7.33 7.46 19.06
C ASP A 234 -6.96 8.85 19.61
N HIS A 235 -5.67 9.16 19.62
CA HIS A 235 -5.12 10.47 20.03
C HIS A 235 -4.76 11.36 18.84
N ASP A 236 -5.15 10.99 17.62
CA ASP A 236 -4.86 11.78 16.40
C ASP A 236 -5.42 13.20 16.55
N TYR A 237 -4.50 14.19 16.74
CA TYR A 237 -4.82 15.58 17.00
C TYR A 237 -5.58 16.28 15.85
N LEU A 238 -5.62 15.67 14.67
CA LEU A 238 -6.41 16.13 13.53
C LEU A 238 -7.86 15.61 13.54
N GLY A 239 -8.25 14.83 14.56
CA GLY A 239 -9.59 14.27 14.70
C GLY A 239 -9.89 13.14 13.73
N ILE A 240 -8.88 12.48 13.19
CA ILE A 240 -9.03 11.46 12.14
C ILE A 240 -9.73 10.21 12.65
N ALA A 241 -9.61 9.85 13.93
CA ALA A 241 -10.36 8.74 14.50
C ALA A 241 -11.87 8.90 14.31
N GLN A 242 -12.40 10.07 14.59
CA GLN A 242 -13.83 10.37 14.38
C GLN A 242 -14.20 10.34 12.89
N MET A 243 -13.35 10.89 12.01
CA MET A 243 -13.59 10.88 10.56
C MET A 243 -13.57 9.45 10.01
N SER A 244 -12.68 8.61 10.50
CA SER A 244 -12.58 7.18 10.14
C SER A 244 -13.81 6.39 10.60
N ALA A 245 -14.32 6.66 11.80
CA ALA A 245 -15.55 6.05 12.30
C ALA A 245 -16.78 6.47 11.47
N ASN A 246 -16.88 7.76 11.10
CA ASN A 246 -17.94 8.26 10.23
C ASN A 246 -17.88 7.64 8.82
N LEU A 247 -16.67 7.52 8.25
CA LEU A 247 -16.45 6.82 6.97
C LEU A 247 -16.92 5.37 7.08
N PHE A 248 -16.45 4.64 8.10
CA PHE A 248 -16.81 3.24 8.30
C PHE A 248 -18.33 3.07 8.39
N ALA A 249 -19.03 3.92 9.16
CA ALA A 249 -20.49 3.84 9.30
C ALA A 249 -21.19 3.99 7.94
N ARG A 250 -20.75 4.91 7.08
CA ARG A 250 -21.32 5.11 5.73
C ARG A 250 -21.01 3.95 4.80
N ILE A 251 -19.76 3.48 4.78
CA ILE A 251 -19.34 2.35 3.93
C ILE A 251 -20.01 1.06 4.38
N HIS A 252 -20.13 0.83 5.69
CA HIS A 252 -20.80 -0.36 6.23
C HIS A 252 -22.28 -0.46 5.81
N GLN A 253 -22.98 0.66 5.66
CA GLN A 253 -24.35 0.67 5.11
C GLN A 253 -24.42 0.21 3.65
N ILE A 254 -23.37 0.49 2.86
CA ILE A 254 -23.30 0.15 1.44
C ILE A 254 -22.77 -1.28 1.22
N GLN A 255 -21.80 -1.71 2.05
CA GLN A 255 -21.09 -2.99 1.93
C GLN A 255 -20.75 -3.61 3.29
N PRO A 256 -21.77 -4.11 4.07
CA PRO A 256 -21.63 -4.44 5.48
C PRO A 256 -20.61 -5.53 5.82
N LYS A 257 -20.24 -6.39 4.84
CA LYS A 257 -19.26 -7.48 5.02
C LYS A 257 -17.89 -7.19 4.40
N GLN A 258 -17.70 -5.99 3.91
CA GLN A 258 -16.51 -5.61 3.13
C GLN A 258 -15.89 -4.30 3.65
N ALA A 259 -16.10 -3.99 4.92
CA ALA A 259 -15.47 -2.87 5.60
C ALA A 259 -15.05 -3.30 7.00
N GLU A 260 -13.83 -2.96 7.39
CA GLU A 260 -13.30 -3.15 8.74
C GLU A 260 -12.73 -1.84 9.26
N LEU A 261 -12.87 -1.60 10.57
CA LEU A 261 -12.30 -0.43 11.26
C LEU A 261 -11.45 -0.87 12.44
N ARG A 262 -10.31 -0.21 12.60
CA ARG A 262 -9.47 -0.27 13.79
C ARG A 262 -9.28 1.14 14.33
N ILE A 263 -9.52 1.33 15.61
CA ILE A 263 -9.05 2.51 16.36
C ILE A 263 -8.00 1.99 17.32
N VAL A 264 -6.77 2.46 17.13
CA VAL A 264 -5.60 2.00 17.89
C VAL A 264 -5.04 3.11 18.76
N ASN A 265 -4.30 2.76 19.81
CA ASN A 265 -3.62 3.75 20.63
C ASN A 265 -2.53 4.46 19.81
N GLY A 266 -2.53 5.77 19.77
CA GLY A 266 -1.50 6.59 19.13
C GLY A 266 -2.02 7.85 18.45
N ASP A 267 -1.08 8.66 17.97
CA ASP A 267 -1.34 9.95 17.33
C ASP A 267 -1.22 9.85 15.79
N HIS A 268 -1.21 11.00 15.10
CA HIS A 268 -0.98 11.09 13.65
C HIS A 268 0.52 10.96 13.32
N GLU A 269 1.08 9.79 13.51
CA GLU A 269 2.53 9.57 13.49
C GLU A 269 2.94 8.24 12.83
N TRP A 270 4.23 8.16 12.47
CA TRP A 270 4.78 6.99 11.78
C TRP A 270 4.71 5.69 12.61
N LEU A 271 4.66 5.77 13.92
CA LEU A 271 4.48 4.58 14.76
C LEU A 271 3.14 3.89 14.42
N VAL A 272 2.05 4.67 14.41
CA VAL A 272 0.72 4.16 14.04
C VAL A 272 0.68 3.66 12.60
N PHE A 273 1.25 4.40 11.65
CA PHE A 273 1.19 4.02 10.23
C PHE A 273 2.01 2.76 9.92
N ARG A 274 3.20 2.65 10.52
CA ARG A 274 4.07 1.48 10.39
C ARG A 274 3.46 0.23 11.03
N ASP A 275 2.93 0.37 12.25
CA ASP A 275 2.38 -0.77 12.99
C ASP A 275 1.05 -1.26 12.39
N ALA A 276 0.34 -0.40 11.66
CA ALA A 276 -0.85 -0.72 10.87
C ALA A 276 -0.54 -1.48 9.56
N LEU A 277 0.63 -1.25 8.96
CA LEU A 277 0.97 -1.76 7.63
C LEU A 277 0.88 -3.29 7.49
N PRO A 278 1.35 -4.11 8.45
CA PRO A 278 1.25 -5.57 8.33
C PRO A 278 -0.19 -6.07 8.21
N GLU A 279 -1.12 -5.57 9.03
CA GLU A 279 -2.54 -5.97 8.96
C GLU A 279 -3.19 -5.44 7.68
N ALA A 280 -2.89 -4.20 7.29
CA ALA A 280 -3.36 -3.59 6.06
C ALA A 280 -2.99 -4.42 4.81
N LEU A 281 -1.73 -4.86 4.71
CA LEU A 281 -1.24 -5.66 3.60
C LEU A 281 -1.88 -7.06 3.58
N GLN A 282 -2.03 -7.70 4.73
CA GLN A 282 -2.71 -8.99 4.84
C GLN A 282 -4.19 -8.87 4.43
N TYR A 283 -4.88 -7.83 4.89
CA TYR A 283 -6.28 -7.60 4.53
C TYR A 283 -6.47 -7.44 3.02
N VAL A 284 -5.66 -6.60 2.37
CA VAL A 284 -5.81 -6.39 0.91
C VAL A 284 -5.47 -7.65 0.12
N ASP A 285 -4.44 -8.41 0.53
CA ASP A 285 -4.09 -9.67 -0.12
C ASP A 285 -5.20 -10.72 0.00
N GLN A 286 -5.76 -10.92 1.21
CA GLN A 286 -6.86 -11.85 1.47
C GLN A 286 -8.13 -11.44 0.73
N SER A 287 -8.45 -10.14 0.68
CA SER A 287 -9.63 -9.63 -0.02
C SER A 287 -9.51 -9.83 -1.53
N CYS A 288 -8.33 -9.57 -2.10
CA CYS A 288 -8.07 -9.78 -3.52
C CYS A 288 -8.06 -11.26 -3.92
N SER A 289 -7.68 -12.16 -3.03
CA SER A 289 -7.70 -13.61 -3.32
C SER A 289 -9.10 -14.21 -3.34
N ARG A 290 -10.10 -13.53 -2.77
CA ARG A 290 -11.51 -13.96 -2.71
C ARG A 290 -12.40 -13.31 -3.80
N SER A 291 -11.86 -12.33 -4.55
CA SER A 291 -12.62 -11.53 -5.52
C SER A 291 -12.71 -12.14 -6.92
#